data_e489d8b26400fc6e5afcd26ee2959fda
#
_entry.id   e489d8b26400fc6e5afcd26ee2959fda
#
_cell.length_a   1.000
_cell.length_b   1.000
_cell.length_c   1.000
_cell.angle_alpha   90.00
_cell.angle_beta   90.00
_cell.angle_gamma   90.00
#
_symmetry.space_group_name_H-M   'P 1'
#
loop_
_entity.id
_entity.type
_entity.pdbx_description
1 polymer ?
#
loop_
_entity_poly.entity_id
_entity_poly.type
_entity_poly.pdbx_seq_one_letter_code
_entity_poly.pdbx_strand_id
1 'polypeptide(L)'
;MLPTSTKILRLSQGHLNLLATCPRKFQHSYLEQLNTPIDPKHEEYQILGSRFHLLMQQREMGLPIDNLLQADSQLQSWMTDFSNISPEIFTTNIDNQTFRESEHYRTLQIGDYLLTVIYDLLIADQNQAQILDWKTYPQPSKREILARNWQTRLYIYVMAETSNYLLENISMTYW
;
A
#
# COMPACT_ATOMS: atom_id res chain seq x y z
N MET A 1 -8.83 37.93 17.72
CA MET A 1 -7.81 37.16 16.98
C MET A 1 -8.51 35.93 16.43
N LEU A 2 -8.63 35.82 15.11
CA LEU A 2 -9.10 34.59 14.49
C LEU A 2 -8.00 33.54 14.69
N PRO A 3 -8.32 32.28 15.07
CA PRO A 3 -7.32 31.24 15.16
C PRO A 3 -6.68 31.06 13.77
N THR A 4 -5.36 31.21 13.68
CA THR A 4 -4.59 30.82 12.51
C THR A 4 -4.86 29.33 12.28
N SER A 5 -5.63 29.04 11.24
CA SER A 5 -5.85 27.65 10.80
C SER A 5 -4.49 27.04 10.48
N THR A 6 -3.95 26.27 11.40
CA THR A 6 -2.73 25.47 11.14
C THR A 6 -3.06 24.51 10.02
N LYS A 7 -2.41 24.71 8.87
CA LYS A 7 -2.62 23.86 7.69
C LYS A 7 -1.99 22.51 7.97
N ILE A 8 -2.81 21.50 8.27
CA ILE A 8 -2.33 20.13 8.45
C ILE A 8 -1.73 19.63 7.13
N LEU A 9 -0.46 19.21 7.18
CA LEU A 9 0.24 18.64 6.04
C LEU A 9 0.07 17.12 6.02
N ARG A 10 -0.61 16.61 4.98
CA ARG A 10 -0.78 15.16 4.77
C ARG A 10 0.47 14.56 4.15
N LEU A 11 0.98 13.49 4.76
CA LEU A 11 2.18 12.77 4.34
C LEU A 11 1.89 11.28 4.14
N SER A 12 2.23 10.77 2.98
CA SER A 12 2.23 9.35 2.65
C SER A 12 3.66 8.83 2.45
N GLN A 13 3.80 7.52 2.24
CA GLN A 13 5.10 6.90 1.95
C GLN A 13 5.81 7.53 0.73
N GLY A 14 5.07 7.93 -0.32
CA GLY A 14 5.65 8.59 -1.48
C GLY A 14 6.24 9.97 -1.15
N HIS A 15 5.56 10.74 -0.29
CA HIS A 15 6.07 12.00 0.21
C HIS A 15 7.37 11.83 0.98
N LEU A 16 7.44 10.82 1.89
CA LEU A 16 8.63 10.56 2.69
C LEU A 16 9.79 10.04 1.86
N ASN A 17 9.53 9.16 0.89
CA ASN A 17 10.55 8.70 -0.05
C ASN A 17 11.15 9.86 -0.85
N LEU A 18 10.31 10.76 -1.37
CA LEU A 18 10.79 11.90 -2.13
C LEU A 18 11.55 12.89 -1.27
N LEU A 19 11.05 13.18 -0.06
CA LEU A 19 11.72 14.07 0.90
C LEU A 19 13.10 13.53 1.28
N ALA A 20 13.21 12.24 1.55
CA ALA A 20 14.49 11.60 1.89
C ALA A 20 15.48 11.59 0.71
N THR A 21 14.97 11.45 -0.52
CA THR A 21 15.81 11.42 -1.73
C THR A 21 16.25 12.81 -2.17
N CYS A 22 15.33 13.77 -2.20
CA CYS A 22 15.59 15.13 -2.62
C CYS A 22 14.58 16.12 -2.03
N PRO A 23 14.93 16.80 -0.91
CA PRO A 23 14.05 17.79 -0.28
C PRO A 23 13.62 18.93 -1.24
N ARG A 24 14.49 19.33 -2.15
CA ARG A 24 14.17 20.37 -3.14
C ARG A 24 13.09 19.91 -4.12
N LYS A 25 13.17 18.67 -4.59
CA LYS A 25 12.12 18.09 -5.46
C LYS A 25 10.80 17.94 -4.69
N PHE A 26 10.86 17.54 -3.42
CA PHE A 26 9.69 17.51 -2.55
C PHE A 26 9.03 18.89 -2.44
N GLN A 27 9.81 19.93 -2.18
CA GLN A 27 9.31 21.31 -2.13
C GLN A 27 8.59 21.68 -3.43
N HIS A 28 9.24 21.51 -4.59
CA HIS A 28 8.65 21.86 -5.88
C HIS A 28 7.38 21.06 -6.18
N SER A 29 7.40 19.73 -5.99
CA SER A 29 6.29 18.88 -6.37
C SER A 29 5.08 18.99 -5.45
N TYR A 30 5.31 19.07 -4.10
CA TYR A 30 4.21 18.99 -3.14
C TYR A 30 3.85 20.30 -2.46
N LEU A 31 4.81 21.18 -2.21
CA LEU A 31 4.52 22.46 -1.58
C LEU A 31 4.18 23.55 -2.61
N GLU A 32 4.91 23.59 -3.71
CA GLU A 32 4.74 24.57 -4.79
C GLU A 32 3.87 24.04 -5.94
N GLN A 33 3.55 22.73 -5.94
CA GLN A 33 2.71 22.04 -6.94
C GLN A 33 3.21 22.17 -8.38
N LEU A 34 4.52 22.23 -8.56
CA LEU A 34 5.18 22.29 -9.86
C LEU A 34 5.43 20.85 -10.35
N ASN A 35 4.48 20.32 -11.12
CA ASN A 35 4.59 18.97 -11.67
C ASN A 35 5.16 18.99 -13.08
N THR A 36 6.02 18.02 -13.40
CA THR A 36 6.47 17.74 -14.77
C THR A 36 5.63 16.63 -15.38
N PRO A 37 5.44 16.59 -16.71
CA PRO A 37 4.82 15.45 -17.39
C PRO A 37 5.53 14.14 -17.03
N ILE A 38 4.75 13.06 -16.92
CA ILE A 38 5.27 11.71 -16.67
C ILE A 38 5.82 11.16 -17.98
N ASP A 39 6.93 10.39 -17.91
CA ASP A 39 7.44 9.64 -19.07
C ASP A 39 6.39 8.60 -19.51
N PRO A 40 5.98 8.55 -20.79
CA PRO A 40 4.97 7.62 -21.27
C PRO A 40 5.26 6.14 -20.95
N LYS A 41 6.52 5.70 -21.01
CA LYS A 41 6.90 4.33 -20.65
C LYS A 41 6.68 4.04 -19.19
N HIS A 42 6.92 5.01 -18.33
CA HIS A 42 6.67 4.87 -16.90
C HIS A 42 5.18 4.83 -16.58
N GLU A 43 4.39 5.55 -17.34
CA GLU A 43 2.92 5.58 -17.24
C GLU A 43 2.31 4.21 -17.57
N GLU A 44 2.78 3.50 -18.60
CA GLU A 44 2.30 2.15 -18.94
C GLU A 44 2.48 1.15 -17.79
N TYR A 45 3.66 1.15 -17.14
CA TYR A 45 3.90 0.30 -15.98
C TYR A 45 3.01 0.65 -14.78
N GLN A 46 2.76 1.94 -14.56
CA GLN A 46 1.88 2.40 -13.50
C GLN A 46 0.42 1.98 -13.75
N ILE A 47 -0.04 2.09 -15.00
CA ILE A 47 -1.38 1.65 -15.41
C ILE A 47 -1.55 0.16 -15.17
N LEU A 48 -0.59 -0.67 -15.60
CA LEU A 48 -0.65 -2.11 -15.41
C LEU A 48 -0.64 -2.48 -13.93
N GLY A 49 0.22 -1.84 -13.13
CA GLY A 49 0.24 -2.00 -11.68
C GLY A 49 -1.11 -1.65 -11.04
N SER A 50 -1.68 -0.50 -11.39
CA SER A 50 -2.98 -0.05 -10.86
C SER A 50 -4.11 -1.01 -11.23
N ARG A 51 -4.08 -1.60 -12.43
CA ARG A 51 -5.05 -2.62 -12.86
C ARG A 51 -4.94 -3.90 -12.03
N PHE A 52 -3.72 -4.32 -11.67
CA PHE A 52 -3.52 -5.48 -10.80
C PHE A 52 -4.07 -5.23 -9.38
N HIS A 53 -3.78 -4.07 -8.79
CA HIS A 53 -4.32 -3.68 -7.48
C HIS A 53 -5.87 -3.66 -7.51
N LEU A 54 -6.47 -3.06 -8.55
CA LEU A 54 -7.92 -3.06 -8.72
C LEU A 54 -8.49 -4.48 -8.83
N LEU A 55 -7.82 -5.37 -9.57
CA LEU A 55 -8.21 -6.78 -9.69
C LEU A 55 -8.22 -7.47 -8.33
N MET A 56 -7.15 -7.29 -7.54
CA MET A 56 -7.03 -7.86 -6.20
C MET A 56 -8.11 -7.32 -5.26
N GLN A 57 -8.38 -6.02 -5.31
CA GLN A 57 -9.44 -5.39 -4.53
C GLN A 57 -10.82 -5.96 -4.89
N GLN A 58 -11.17 -6.03 -6.18
CA GLN A 58 -12.46 -6.58 -6.61
C GLN A 58 -12.64 -8.03 -6.17
N ARG A 59 -11.58 -8.83 -6.26
CA ARG A 59 -11.57 -10.19 -5.79
C ARG A 59 -11.83 -10.28 -4.28
N GLU A 60 -11.17 -9.46 -3.47
CA GLU A 60 -11.38 -9.41 -2.01
C GLU A 60 -12.83 -9.00 -1.66
N MET A 61 -13.45 -8.17 -2.47
CA MET A 61 -14.87 -7.78 -2.35
C MET A 61 -15.83 -8.86 -2.84
N GLY A 62 -15.35 -10.01 -3.33
CA GLY A 62 -16.19 -11.07 -3.90
C GLY A 62 -16.84 -10.72 -5.24
N LEU A 63 -16.33 -9.72 -5.94
CA LEU A 63 -16.81 -9.33 -7.25
C LEU A 63 -16.24 -10.23 -8.36
N PRO A 64 -16.98 -10.46 -9.47
CA PRO A 64 -16.50 -11.27 -10.57
C PRO A 64 -15.33 -10.58 -11.29
N ILE A 65 -14.22 -11.29 -11.44
CA ILE A 65 -12.98 -10.79 -12.08
C ILE A 65 -12.70 -11.44 -13.44
N ASP A 66 -13.47 -12.43 -13.85
CA ASP A 66 -13.24 -13.23 -15.07
C ASP A 66 -13.14 -12.35 -16.33
N ASN A 67 -14.01 -11.37 -16.48
CA ASN A 67 -13.99 -10.46 -17.63
C ASN A 67 -12.69 -9.62 -17.69
N LEU A 68 -12.16 -9.25 -16.54
CA LEU A 68 -10.89 -8.49 -16.46
C LEU A 68 -9.70 -9.38 -16.84
N LEU A 69 -9.71 -10.63 -16.40
CA LEU A 69 -8.68 -11.62 -16.72
C LEU A 69 -8.70 -12.00 -18.20
N GLN A 70 -9.89 -12.18 -18.79
CA GLN A 70 -10.03 -12.49 -20.22
C GLN A 70 -9.57 -11.34 -21.12
N ALA A 71 -9.69 -10.09 -20.66
CA ALA A 71 -9.29 -8.91 -21.43
C ALA A 71 -7.79 -8.64 -21.38
N ASP A 72 -7.04 -9.27 -20.46
CA ASP A 72 -5.62 -8.97 -20.24
C ASP A 72 -4.83 -10.24 -19.87
N SER A 73 -4.09 -10.76 -20.83
CA SER A 73 -3.29 -11.99 -20.65
C SER A 73 -2.17 -11.85 -19.62
N GLN A 74 -1.64 -10.63 -19.42
CA GLN A 74 -0.60 -10.36 -18.42
C GLN A 74 -1.17 -10.46 -17.00
N LEU A 75 -2.35 -9.86 -16.78
CA LEU A 75 -3.05 -9.97 -15.49
C LEU A 75 -3.48 -11.41 -15.22
N GLN A 76 -3.91 -12.14 -16.25
CA GLN A 76 -4.25 -13.55 -16.12
C GLN A 76 -3.05 -14.40 -15.70
N SER A 77 -1.88 -14.20 -16.33
CA SER A 77 -0.64 -14.88 -15.96
C SER A 77 -0.26 -14.58 -14.52
N TRP A 78 -0.19 -13.31 -14.14
CA TRP A 78 0.16 -12.90 -12.77
C TRP A 78 -0.79 -13.49 -11.72
N MET A 79 -2.09 -13.48 -12.00
CA MET A 79 -3.09 -14.04 -11.09
C MET A 79 -2.95 -15.56 -10.93
N THR A 80 -2.62 -16.25 -12.01
CA THR A 80 -2.35 -17.70 -12.00
C THR A 80 -1.10 -18.01 -11.19
N ASP A 81 -0.01 -17.31 -11.45
CA ASP A 81 1.25 -17.49 -10.74
C ASP A 81 1.09 -17.20 -9.25
N PHE A 82 0.42 -16.11 -8.91
CA PHE A 82 0.14 -15.73 -7.53
C PHE A 82 -0.71 -16.79 -6.81
N SER A 83 -1.77 -17.28 -7.45
CA SER A 83 -2.63 -18.33 -6.88
C SER A 83 -1.89 -19.64 -6.62
N ASN A 84 -0.92 -19.96 -7.46
CA ASN A 84 -0.09 -21.16 -7.30
C ASN A 84 0.95 -21.03 -6.20
N ILE A 85 1.54 -19.84 -6.04
CA ILE A 85 2.61 -19.58 -5.07
C ILE A 85 2.06 -19.38 -3.66
N SER A 86 0.89 -18.77 -3.54
CA SER A 86 0.32 -18.35 -2.25
C SER A 86 -1.17 -18.68 -2.15
N PRO A 87 -1.53 -19.97 -2.25
CA PRO A 87 -2.92 -20.39 -2.17
C PRO A 87 -3.58 -20.01 -0.83
N GLU A 88 -2.82 -19.89 0.23
CA GLU A 88 -3.30 -19.51 1.58
C GLU A 88 -3.89 -18.10 1.61
N ILE A 89 -3.40 -17.17 0.78
CA ILE A 89 -3.96 -15.82 0.69
C ILE A 89 -5.34 -15.86 0.02
N PHE A 90 -5.57 -16.89 -0.82
CA PHE A 90 -6.82 -17.08 -1.55
C PHE A 90 -7.86 -17.89 -0.78
N THR A 91 -7.46 -18.62 0.24
CA THR A 91 -8.41 -19.39 1.06
C THR A 91 -9.14 -18.43 2.00
N THR A 92 -10.40 -18.22 1.70
CA THR A 92 -11.34 -17.43 2.51
C THR A 92 -11.87 -18.22 3.72
N ASN A 93 -11.09 -19.08 4.33
CA ASN A 93 -11.43 -19.60 5.65
C ASN A 93 -11.29 -18.46 6.67
N ILE A 94 -12.16 -17.47 6.53
CA ILE A 94 -12.32 -16.42 7.51
C ILE A 94 -13.01 -17.08 8.70
N ASP A 95 -12.21 -17.45 9.68
CA ASP A 95 -12.74 -17.65 11.01
C ASP A 95 -13.46 -16.34 11.39
N ASN A 96 -14.64 -16.43 12.03
CA ASN A 96 -15.44 -15.25 12.41
C ASN A 96 -14.69 -14.26 13.32
N GLN A 97 -13.44 -14.53 13.65
CA GLN A 97 -12.55 -13.70 14.47
C GLN A 97 -11.46 -12.98 13.67
N THR A 98 -11.37 -13.21 12.35
CA THR A 98 -10.33 -12.60 11.51
C THR A 98 -10.91 -11.41 10.74
N PHE A 99 -10.35 -10.23 10.98
CA PHE A 99 -10.60 -9.04 10.18
C PHE A 99 -9.81 -9.13 8.87
N ARG A 100 -10.46 -8.85 7.74
CA ARG A 100 -9.85 -8.84 6.41
C ARG A 100 -10.45 -7.73 5.57
N GLU A 101 -9.61 -6.79 5.10
CA GLU A 101 -10.05 -5.65 4.31
C GLU A 101 -8.98 -5.23 3.31
N SER A 102 -9.36 -5.10 2.03
CA SER A 102 -8.52 -4.55 0.98
C SER A 102 -8.60 -3.02 0.97
N GLU A 103 -7.53 -2.36 0.48
CA GLU A 103 -7.41 -0.90 0.44
C GLU A 103 -7.69 -0.25 1.81
N HIS A 104 -7.25 -0.93 2.88
CA HIS A 104 -7.52 -0.49 4.24
C HIS A 104 -6.80 0.82 4.56
N TYR A 105 -7.57 1.88 4.79
CA TYR A 105 -7.06 3.22 5.03
C TYR A 105 -6.87 3.50 6.53
N ARG A 106 -5.67 4.00 6.89
CA ARG A 106 -5.39 4.47 8.25
C ARG A 106 -4.71 5.83 8.25
N THR A 107 -4.90 6.56 9.35
CA THR A 107 -4.26 7.86 9.58
C THR A 107 -3.74 7.96 11.00
N LEU A 108 -2.65 8.71 11.15
CA LEU A 108 -2.09 9.09 12.45
C LEU A 108 -1.71 10.57 12.41
N GLN A 109 -2.27 11.36 13.30
CA GLN A 109 -1.90 12.78 13.42
C GLN A 109 -0.77 12.95 14.43
N ILE A 110 0.28 13.65 14.01
CA ILE A 110 1.42 14.01 14.86
C ILE A 110 1.66 15.52 14.68
N GLY A 111 1.25 16.32 15.65
CA GLY A 111 1.31 17.77 15.55
C GLY A 111 0.54 18.29 14.32
N ASP A 112 1.24 19.01 13.45
CA ASP A 112 0.69 19.57 12.22
C ASP A 112 0.75 18.60 11.02
N TYR A 113 1.15 17.35 11.23
CA TYR A 113 1.27 16.33 10.19
C TYR A 113 0.20 15.25 10.34
N LEU A 114 -0.42 14.87 9.22
CA LEU A 114 -1.32 13.74 9.11
C LEU A 114 -0.65 12.64 8.27
N LEU A 115 -0.09 11.63 8.94
CA LEU A 115 0.43 10.45 8.27
C LEU A 115 -0.73 9.64 7.71
N THR A 116 -0.62 9.23 6.46
CA THR A 116 -1.66 8.46 5.77
C THR A 116 -1.08 7.23 5.11
N VAL A 117 -1.73 6.08 5.32
CA VAL A 117 -1.37 4.80 4.72
C VAL A 117 -2.61 4.14 4.13
N ILE A 118 -2.39 3.36 3.07
CA ILE A 118 -3.38 2.48 2.48
C ILE A 118 -2.70 1.12 2.35
N TYR A 119 -3.23 0.11 3.04
CA TYR A 119 -2.74 -1.26 2.93
C TYR A 119 -3.50 -1.95 1.82
N ASP A 120 -2.81 -2.55 0.86
CA ASP A 120 -3.47 -3.26 -0.24
C ASP A 120 -4.37 -4.38 0.29
N LEU A 121 -3.92 -5.07 1.35
CA LEU A 121 -4.72 -5.98 2.14
C LEU A 121 -4.24 -5.98 3.59
N LEU A 122 -5.18 -5.83 4.53
CA LEU A 122 -4.96 -6.05 5.97
C LEU A 122 -5.68 -7.31 6.40
N ILE A 123 -4.93 -8.23 7.00
CA ILE A 123 -5.46 -9.42 7.67
C ILE A 123 -5.06 -9.32 9.13
N ALA A 124 -6.04 -9.36 10.04
CA ALA A 124 -5.77 -9.18 11.45
C ALA A 124 -6.70 -10.05 12.31
N ASP A 125 -6.17 -10.60 13.38
CA ASP A 125 -6.92 -11.32 14.42
C ASP A 125 -6.68 -10.68 15.80
N GLN A 126 -7.04 -11.36 16.88
CA GLN A 126 -6.85 -10.84 18.24
C GLN A 126 -5.37 -10.70 18.64
N ASN A 127 -4.46 -11.42 17.99
CA ASN A 127 -3.06 -11.55 18.40
C ASN A 127 -2.09 -10.86 17.45
N GLN A 128 -2.40 -10.80 16.15
CA GLN A 128 -1.47 -10.34 15.12
C GLN A 128 -2.15 -9.57 14.00
N ALA A 129 -1.38 -8.72 13.33
CA ALA A 129 -1.78 -8.01 12.12
C ALA A 129 -0.76 -8.23 11.01
N GLN A 130 -1.23 -8.64 9.85
CA GLN A 130 -0.44 -8.82 8.64
C GLN A 130 -0.88 -7.82 7.59
N ILE A 131 0.07 -6.99 7.16
CA ILE A 131 -0.09 -6.05 6.05
C ILE A 131 0.49 -6.71 4.80
N LEU A 132 -0.31 -6.81 3.73
CA LEU A 132 0.17 -7.27 2.43
C LEU A 132 0.18 -6.11 1.46
N ASP A 133 1.19 -6.09 0.59
CA ASP A 133 1.39 -5.05 -0.41
C ASP A 133 1.82 -5.70 -1.74
N TRP A 134 1.05 -5.41 -2.79
CA TRP A 134 1.23 -6.00 -4.11
C TRP A 134 2.29 -5.25 -4.91
N LYS A 135 3.31 -5.96 -5.37
CA LYS A 135 4.39 -5.39 -6.18
C LYS A 135 4.41 -6.01 -7.57
N THR A 136 4.29 -5.17 -8.56
CA THR A 136 4.32 -5.54 -9.98
C THR A 136 5.68 -5.26 -10.64
N TYR A 137 6.75 -5.17 -9.83
CA TYR A 137 8.10 -4.95 -10.33
C TYR A 137 8.71 -6.21 -10.94
N PRO A 138 9.50 -6.09 -12.01
CA PRO A 138 10.10 -7.25 -12.69
C PRO A 138 11.07 -8.05 -11.82
N GLN A 139 11.63 -7.45 -10.78
CA GLN A 139 12.58 -8.10 -9.89
C GLN A 139 12.24 -7.84 -8.43
N PRO A 140 12.25 -8.88 -7.58
CA PRO A 140 12.00 -8.71 -6.15
C PRO A 140 13.15 -7.93 -5.50
N SER A 141 12.80 -7.04 -4.59
CA SER A 141 13.77 -6.31 -3.79
C SER A 141 14.28 -7.18 -2.63
N LYS A 142 15.53 -6.98 -2.22
CA LYS A 142 16.09 -7.67 -1.05
C LYS A 142 15.38 -7.24 0.23
N ARG A 143 15.20 -8.17 1.17
CA ARG A 143 14.53 -7.93 2.46
C ARG A 143 15.12 -6.74 3.22
N GLU A 144 16.45 -6.60 3.24
CA GLU A 144 17.15 -5.52 3.94
C GLU A 144 16.84 -4.14 3.34
N ILE A 145 16.61 -4.08 2.02
CA ILE A 145 16.22 -2.85 1.31
C ILE A 145 14.76 -2.52 1.64
N LEU A 146 13.88 -3.52 1.56
CA LEU A 146 12.46 -3.34 1.89
C LEU A 146 12.27 -2.89 3.35
N ALA A 147 12.99 -3.48 4.30
CA ALA A 147 12.92 -3.12 5.72
C ALA A 147 13.31 -1.66 5.99
N ARG A 148 14.17 -1.07 5.14
CA ARG A 148 14.60 0.34 5.25
C ARG A 148 13.73 1.30 4.46
N ASN A 149 12.83 0.80 3.61
CA ASN A 149 11.94 1.64 2.81
C ASN A 149 10.96 2.40 3.71
N TRP A 150 10.67 3.64 3.36
CA TRP A 150 9.69 4.44 4.08
C TRP A 150 8.29 3.83 4.07
N GLN A 151 7.93 3.07 3.05
CA GLN A 151 6.65 2.34 3.02
C GLN A 151 6.56 1.35 4.17
N THR A 152 7.53 0.43 4.31
CA THR A 152 7.56 -0.55 5.41
C THR A 152 7.51 0.15 6.78
N ARG A 153 8.38 1.14 6.95
CA ARG A 153 8.52 1.85 8.23
C ARG A 153 7.25 2.61 8.60
N LEU A 154 6.68 3.35 7.65
CA LEU A 154 5.46 4.14 7.87
C LEU A 154 4.25 3.24 8.12
N TYR A 155 4.09 2.17 7.33
CA TYR A 155 2.95 1.27 7.42
C TYR A 155 2.91 0.53 8.76
N ILE A 156 4.04 -0.04 9.18
CA ILE A 156 4.15 -0.72 10.48
C ILE A 156 4.00 0.29 11.62
N TYR A 157 4.60 1.48 11.52
CA TYR A 157 4.49 2.52 12.54
C TYR A 157 3.04 2.98 12.74
N VAL A 158 2.34 3.33 11.66
CA VAL A 158 0.93 3.75 11.76
C VAL A 158 0.06 2.62 12.32
N MET A 159 0.29 1.36 11.93
CA MET A 159 -0.43 0.22 12.50
C MET A 159 -0.20 0.11 14.00
N ALA A 160 1.05 0.18 14.46
CA ALA A 160 1.39 0.07 15.88
C ALA A 160 0.77 1.21 16.71
N GLU A 161 0.82 2.45 16.21
CA GLU A 161 0.31 3.62 16.94
C GLU A 161 -1.23 3.74 16.92
N THR A 162 -1.90 3.04 16.00
CA THR A 162 -3.36 3.12 15.83
C THR A 162 -4.10 1.84 16.18
N SER A 163 -3.41 0.89 16.80
CA SER A 163 -3.97 -0.39 17.25
C SER A 163 -3.40 -0.79 18.61
N ASN A 164 -3.87 -1.92 19.14
CA ASN A 164 -3.37 -2.48 20.41
C ASN A 164 -2.32 -3.59 20.19
N TYR A 165 -1.87 -3.82 18.95
CA TYR A 165 -0.88 -4.85 18.68
C TYR A 165 0.51 -4.42 19.17
N LEU A 166 1.23 -5.37 19.76
CA LEU A 166 2.67 -5.20 20.00
C LEU A 166 3.40 -5.18 18.64
N LEU A 167 4.47 -4.43 18.55
CA LEU A 167 5.24 -4.29 17.31
C LEU A 167 5.71 -5.63 16.74
N GLU A 168 6.05 -6.59 17.58
CA GLU A 168 6.45 -7.95 17.22
C GLU A 168 5.33 -8.80 16.59
N ASN A 169 4.08 -8.37 16.80
CA ASN A 169 2.88 -9.02 16.26
C ASN A 169 2.36 -8.34 14.98
N ILE A 170 3.09 -7.35 14.48
CA ILE A 170 2.77 -6.68 13.22
C ILE A 170 3.80 -7.10 12.17
N SER A 171 3.32 -7.62 11.06
CA SER A 171 4.16 -8.04 9.94
C SER A 171 3.75 -7.34 8.65
N MET A 172 4.71 -7.20 7.72
CA MET A 172 4.46 -6.72 6.38
C MET A 172 5.11 -7.64 5.36
N THR A 173 4.33 -8.06 4.38
CA THR A 173 4.74 -8.95 3.29
C THR A 173 4.54 -8.24 1.96
N TYR A 174 5.56 -8.28 1.12
CA TYR A 174 5.52 -7.81 -0.26
C TYR A 174 5.37 -9.02 -1.19
N TRP A 175 4.46 -8.91 -2.13
CA TRP A 175 4.15 -9.94 -3.14
C TRP A 175 4.35 -9.43 -4.54
#